data_dfa7b21c474b7fd90b3ed8ee78cf10a3
#
_entry.id   dfa7b21c474b7fd90b3ed8ee78cf10a3
#
_cell.length_a   1.000
_cell.length_b   1.000
_cell.length_c   1.000
_cell.angle_alpha   90.00
_cell.angle_beta   90.00
_cell.angle_gamma   90.00
#
_symmetry.space_group_name_H-M   'P 1'
#
loop_
_entity.id
_entity.type
_entity.pdbx_description
1 polymer ?
#
loop_
_entity_poly.entity_id
_entity_poly.type
_entity_poly.pdbx_seq_one_letter_code
_entity_poly.pdbx_strand_id
1 'polypeptide(L)'
;LSLDANLQKAAYNILEQELAGILLSKIQNTLDFDRNSVSDGSDVMIPIGDVYNALIANDVVNMTHFSENDAKSTEQEVYNTFSGYKEQVLASLSSTLADPNAAAYKDDSKEMQAYLSYIVTDILTNNTGILNSSVIDKNDETYKAWKTDETINVYTFLNYAVSQNWIDTSKLQNYTSNGGKYSDSSETFQAIISYLNEHLKSDNSFDKLIYKYMIKAGSITGRELCMILYEQNILNYDESQYNALASGATTAYDFMRGKIQTLEITPGQLGLEPCTGSFVMTDTSTGQVLACVSYPGYDNN
;
A
#
# COMPACT_ATOMS: atom_id res chain seq x y z
N LEU A 1 -28.15 -14.33 -27.70
CA LEU A 1 -27.08 -13.38 -27.31
C LEU A 1 -26.37 -12.93 -28.57
N SER A 2 -26.26 -11.62 -28.79
CA SER A 2 -25.58 -11.01 -29.95
C SER A 2 -24.09 -10.85 -29.75
N LEU A 3 -23.57 -11.18 -28.54
CA LEU A 3 -22.14 -11.04 -28.22
C LEU A 3 -21.29 -12.05 -29.00
N ASP A 4 -20.26 -11.56 -29.67
CA ASP A 4 -19.26 -12.37 -30.36
C ASP A 4 -18.05 -12.59 -29.46
N ALA A 5 -17.75 -13.84 -29.13
CA ALA A 5 -16.66 -14.21 -28.23
C ALA A 5 -15.28 -13.80 -28.76
N ASN A 6 -15.07 -13.84 -30.09
CA ASN A 6 -13.79 -13.44 -30.68
C ASN A 6 -13.60 -11.91 -30.61
N LEU A 7 -14.67 -11.14 -30.84
CA LEU A 7 -14.64 -9.68 -30.68
C LEU A 7 -14.45 -9.30 -29.21
N GLN A 8 -15.10 -9.99 -28.28
CA GLN A 8 -14.89 -9.81 -26.83
C GLN A 8 -13.41 -9.99 -26.46
N LYS A 9 -12.80 -11.11 -26.89
CA LYS A 9 -11.39 -11.41 -26.60
C LYS A 9 -10.44 -10.42 -27.27
N ALA A 10 -10.69 -10.07 -28.53
CA ALA A 10 -9.89 -9.08 -29.25
C ALA A 10 -9.94 -7.71 -28.59
N ALA A 11 -11.14 -7.25 -28.19
CA ALA A 11 -11.32 -5.98 -27.51
C ALA A 11 -10.63 -5.97 -26.14
N TYR A 12 -10.69 -7.06 -25.38
CA TYR A 12 -9.97 -7.19 -24.09
C TYR A 12 -8.45 -7.05 -24.29
N ASN A 13 -7.88 -7.78 -25.24
CA ASN A 13 -6.44 -7.74 -25.52
C ASN A 13 -5.98 -6.37 -26.00
N ILE A 14 -6.80 -5.67 -26.80
CA ILE A 14 -6.50 -4.30 -27.26
C ILE A 14 -6.52 -3.34 -26.04
N LEU A 15 -7.53 -3.41 -25.17
CA LEU A 15 -7.58 -2.58 -23.97
C LEU A 15 -6.37 -2.78 -23.08
N GLU A 16 -5.96 -4.03 -22.86
CA GLU A 16 -4.80 -4.37 -22.04
C GLU A 16 -3.51 -3.77 -22.64
N GLN A 17 -3.31 -3.93 -23.95
CA GLN A 17 -2.16 -3.35 -24.66
C GLN A 17 -2.13 -1.83 -24.62
N GLU A 18 -3.26 -1.17 -24.88
CA GLU A 18 -3.35 0.28 -24.85
C GLU A 18 -3.07 0.84 -23.45
N LEU A 19 -3.65 0.21 -22.41
CA LEU A 19 -3.40 0.60 -21.03
C LEU A 19 -1.92 0.40 -20.64
N ALA A 20 -1.29 -0.69 -21.08
CA ALA A 20 0.14 -0.90 -20.87
C ALA A 20 0.97 0.18 -21.58
N GLY A 21 0.61 0.56 -22.81
CA GLY A 21 1.26 1.65 -23.57
C GLY A 21 1.14 3.01 -22.86
N ILE A 22 -0.04 3.34 -22.34
CA ILE A 22 -0.27 4.57 -21.59
C ILE A 22 0.54 4.56 -20.30
N LEU A 23 0.52 3.45 -19.55
CA LEU A 23 1.29 3.28 -18.31
C LEU A 23 2.78 3.49 -18.58
N LEU A 24 3.34 2.81 -19.61
CA LEU A 24 4.73 2.93 -20.01
C LEU A 24 5.14 4.35 -20.41
N SER A 25 4.24 5.13 -20.98
CA SER A 25 4.51 6.51 -21.34
C SER A 25 4.65 7.44 -20.12
N LYS A 26 4.06 7.05 -18.98
CA LYS A 26 4.08 7.82 -17.73
C LYS A 26 5.18 7.37 -16.76
N ILE A 27 5.70 6.15 -16.88
CA ILE A 27 6.71 5.61 -15.96
C ILE A 27 8.05 6.30 -16.17
N GLN A 28 8.60 6.86 -15.08
CA GLN A 28 9.89 7.51 -15.04
C GLN A 28 10.85 6.79 -14.09
N ASN A 29 12.16 6.84 -14.39
CA ASN A 29 13.21 6.22 -13.61
C ASN A 29 13.56 7.06 -12.36
N THR A 30 12.61 7.18 -11.45
CA THR A 30 12.76 7.81 -10.13
C THR A 30 12.04 6.99 -9.08
N LEU A 31 12.51 6.97 -7.84
CA LEU A 31 11.89 6.18 -6.77
C LEU A 31 10.67 6.87 -6.15
N ASP A 32 10.63 8.19 -6.21
CA ASP A 32 9.51 8.98 -5.69
C ASP A 32 9.23 10.19 -6.59
N PHE A 33 8.00 10.69 -6.53
CA PHE A 33 7.56 11.85 -7.28
C PHE A 33 6.55 12.66 -6.44
N ASP A 34 6.84 13.94 -6.27
CA ASP A 34 5.90 14.84 -5.61
C ASP A 34 4.83 15.31 -6.60
N ARG A 35 3.64 14.78 -6.47
CA ARG A 35 2.47 15.15 -7.31
C ARG A 35 2.07 16.61 -7.17
N ASN A 36 2.43 17.28 -6.06
CA ASN A 36 2.16 18.70 -5.87
C ASN A 36 3.15 19.59 -6.61
N SER A 37 4.23 19.03 -7.17
CA SER A 37 5.21 19.78 -7.98
C SER A 37 4.70 20.13 -9.39
N VAL A 38 3.58 19.55 -9.83
CA VAL A 38 2.98 19.80 -11.14
C VAL A 38 1.57 20.35 -10.98
N SER A 39 1.21 21.31 -11.84
CA SER A 39 -0.10 21.97 -11.82
C SER A 39 -1.11 21.32 -12.76
N ASP A 40 -0.63 20.63 -13.80
CA ASP A 40 -1.48 19.93 -14.77
C ASP A 40 -1.49 18.41 -14.48
N GLY A 41 -2.68 17.83 -14.40
CA GLY A 41 -2.85 16.40 -14.18
C GLY A 41 -2.26 15.53 -15.30
N SER A 42 -2.07 16.09 -16.51
CA SER A 42 -1.40 15.41 -17.62
C SER A 42 0.09 15.22 -17.39
N ASP A 43 0.72 16.09 -16.57
CA ASP A 43 2.15 16.05 -16.25
C ASP A 43 2.46 15.11 -15.07
N VAL A 44 1.44 14.48 -14.48
CA VAL A 44 1.63 13.51 -13.41
C VAL A 44 2.35 12.29 -13.98
N MET A 45 3.56 12.06 -13.47
CA MET A 45 4.39 10.91 -13.77
C MET A 45 4.15 9.78 -12.76
N ILE A 46 4.52 8.56 -13.17
CA ILE A 46 4.53 7.40 -12.29
C ILE A 46 6.01 7.07 -12.01
N PRO A 47 6.49 7.25 -10.78
CA PRO A 47 7.83 6.81 -10.44
C PRO A 47 7.93 5.29 -10.56
N ILE A 48 9.06 4.78 -11.01
CA ILE A 48 9.30 3.31 -11.04
C ILE A 48 9.19 2.71 -9.63
N GLY A 49 9.45 3.51 -8.59
CA GLY A 49 9.23 3.11 -7.20
C GLY A 49 7.79 2.73 -6.89
N ASP A 50 6.81 3.40 -7.50
CA ASP A 50 5.38 3.04 -7.36
C ASP A 50 5.08 1.72 -8.06
N VAL A 51 5.74 1.42 -9.20
CA VAL A 51 5.62 0.11 -9.88
C VAL A 51 6.19 -1.01 -9.00
N TYR A 52 7.37 -0.80 -8.41
CA TYR A 52 7.96 -1.78 -7.49
C TYR A 52 7.09 -1.98 -6.24
N ASN A 53 6.57 -0.89 -5.68
CA ASN A 53 5.63 -0.98 -4.55
C ASN A 53 4.35 -1.73 -4.92
N ALA A 54 3.83 -1.53 -6.13
CA ALA A 54 2.62 -2.20 -6.60
C ALA A 54 2.76 -3.74 -6.63
N LEU A 55 3.97 -4.25 -6.90
CA LEU A 55 4.24 -5.70 -6.86
C LEU A 55 3.93 -6.30 -5.48
N ILE A 56 4.25 -5.59 -4.41
CA ILE A 56 3.99 -6.02 -3.02
C ILE A 56 2.57 -5.63 -2.59
N ALA A 57 2.16 -4.39 -2.86
CA ALA A 57 0.89 -3.85 -2.41
C ALA A 57 -0.32 -4.65 -2.96
N ASN A 58 -0.22 -5.12 -4.21
CA ASN A 58 -1.27 -5.85 -4.91
C ASN A 58 -1.06 -7.38 -4.92
N ASP A 59 -0.18 -7.89 -4.05
CA ASP A 59 0.10 -9.31 -3.89
C ASP A 59 0.56 -10.01 -5.20
N VAL A 60 1.17 -9.27 -6.13
CA VAL A 60 1.86 -9.88 -7.29
C VAL A 60 3.04 -10.69 -6.80
N VAL A 61 3.81 -10.12 -5.87
CA VAL A 61 4.84 -10.80 -5.09
C VAL A 61 4.26 -11.15 -3.72
N ASN A 62 4.36 -12.40 -3.32
CA ASN A 62 3.95 -12.86 -2.01
C ASN A 62 5.02 -12.55 -0.95
N MET A 63 4.89 -11.41 -0.26
CA MET A 63 5.86 -10.99 0.75
C MET A 63 5.89 -11.91 1.98
N THR A 64 4.81 -12.67 2.27
CA THR A 64 4.80 -13.58 3.44
C THR A 64 5.69 -14.78 3.22
N HIS A 65 5.92 -15.16 1.96
CA HIS A 65 6.83 -16.25 1.60
C HIS A 65 8.29 -15.94 1.94
N PHE A 66 8.68 -14.66 2.01
CA PHE A 66 10.06 -14.26 2.25
C PHE A 66 10.66 -14.81 3.56
N SER A 67 9.80 -15.11 4.54
CA SER A 67 10.19 -15.70 5.84
C SER A 67 10.06 -17.22 5.89
N GLU A 68 9.61 -17.88 4.83
CA GLU A 68 9.40 -19.32 4.82
C GLU A 68 10.72 -20.09 4.58
N ASN A 69 10.72 -21.37 4.95
CA ASN A 69 11.94 -22.18 4.90
C ASN A 69 12.45 -22.46 3.48
N ASP A 70 11.58 -22.38 2.48
CA ASP A 70 11.89 -22.59 1.06
C ASP A 70 12.08 -21.30 0.28
N ALA A 71 12.00 -20.12 0.96
CA ALA A 71 12.32 -18.83 0.38
C ALA A 71 13.72 -18.83 -0.24
N LYS A 72 13.86 -18.21 -1.39
CA LYS A 72 15.14 -18.12 -2.11
C LYS A 72 16.03 -17.03 -1.47
N SER A 73 17.29 -16.99 -1.92
CA SER A 73 18.30 -16.09 -1.32
C SER A 73 17.88 -14.62 -1.34
N THR A 74 17.33 -14.14 -2.46
CA THR A 74 16.92 -12.74 -2.58
C THR A 74 15.74 -12.42 -1.68
N GLU A 75 14.77 -13.33 -1.57
CA GLU A 75 13.63 -13.19 -0.65
C GLU A 75 14.11 -13.09 0.80
N GLN A 76 15.05 -13.97 1.21
CA GLN A 76 15.62 -13.98 2.56
C GLN A 76 16.42 -12.68 2.86
N GLU A 77 17.19 -12.17 1.89
CA GLU A 77 17.92 -10.92 2.03
C GLU A 77 16.97 -9.72 2.21
N VAL A 78 15.91 -9.65 1.40
CA VAL A 78 14.86 -8.64 1.53
C VAL A 78 14.15 -8.76 2.88
N TYR A 79 13.81 -9.97 3.31
CA TYR A 79 13.19 -10.20 4.62
C TYR A 79 14.07 -9.76 5.78
N ASN A 80 15.35 -10.08 5.76
CA ASN A 80 16.28 -9.69 6.81
C ASN A 80 16.42 -8.16 6.91
N THR A 81 16.50 -7.49 5.75
CA THR A 81 16.53 -6.01 5.69
C THR A 81 15.24 -5.42 6.23
N PHE A 82 14.09 -5.94 5.81
CA PHE A 82 12.78 -5.53 6.28
C PHE A 82 12.59 -5.75 7.77
N SER A 83 12.95 -6.93 8.30
CA SER A 83 12.76 -7.27 9.71
C SER A 83 13.50 -6.29 10.63
N GLY A 84 14.78 -6.01 10.33
CA GLY A 84 15.56 -5.04 11.09
C GLY A 84 15.00 -3.61 11.00
N TYR A 85 14.48 -3.22 9.83
CA TYR A 85 13.84 -1.91 9.65
C TYR A 85 12.51 -1.83 10.41
N LYS A 86 11.66 -2.86 10.33
CA LYS A 86 10.40 -2.95 11.06
C LYS A 86 10.59 -2.82 12.57
N GLU A 87 11.61 -3.47 13.14
CA GLU A 87 11.94 -3.32 14.57
C GLU A 87 12.22 -1.86 14.94
N GLN A 88 12.99 -1.14 14.12
CA GLN A 88 13.27 0.28 14.33
C GLN A 88 12.00 1.14 14.22
N VAL A 89 11.16 0.89 13.22
CA VAL A 89 9.87 1.58 13.04
C VAL A 89 8.96 1.36 14.25
N LEU A 90 8.81 0.11 14.71
CA LEU A 90 7.99 -0.21 15.88
C LEU A 90 8.50 0.47 17.16
N ALA A 91 9.81 0.49 17.37
CA ALA A 91 10.42 1.17 18.51
C ALA A 91 10.18 2.70 18.45
N SER A 92 10.35 3.30 17.28
CA SER A 92 10.10 4.73 17.04
C SER A 92 8.63 5.08 17.27
N LEU A 93 7.70 4.29 16.73
CA LEU A 93 6.26 4.49 16.93
C LEU A 93 5.85 4.35 18.40
N SER A 94 6.35 3.34 19.09
CA SER A 94 6.08 3.14 20.52
C SER A 94 6.54 4.35 21.34
N SER A 95 7.72 4.92 21.02
CA SER A 95 8.23 6.14 21.63
C SER A 95 7.34 7.35 21.31
N THR A 96 7.02 7.58 20.04
CA THR A 96 6.21 8.73 19.58
C THR A 96 4.79 8.70 20.19
N LEU A 97 4.17 7.53 20.24
CA LEU A 97 2.85 7.33 20.82
C LEU A 97 2.80 7.61 22.33
N ALA A 98 3.91 7.45 23.04
CA ALA A 98 4.01 7.63 24.48
C ALA A 98 4.59 9.01 24.88
N ASP A 99 5.06 9.83 23.96
CA ASP A 99 5.74 11.10 24.24
C ASP A 99 4.78 12.30 24.15
N PRO A 100 4.47 12.99 25.26
CA PRO A 100 3.68 14.22 25.23
C PRO A 100 4.33 15.37 24.47
N ASN A 101 5.66 15.32 24.29
CA ASN A 101 6.45 16.33 23.59
C ASN A 101 6.86 15.91 22.17
N ALA A 102 6.26 14.85 21.63
CA ALA A 102 6.48 14.46 20.25
C ALA A 102 6.15 15.61 19.28
N ALA A 103 6.75 15.59 18.09
CA ALA A 103 6.47 16.59 17.07
C ALA A 103 4.98 16.64 16.72
N ALA A 104 4.48 17.81 16.29
CA ALA A 104 3.15 17.90 15.72
C ALA A 104 3.10 17.10 14.39
N TYR A 105 1.95 16.52 14.07
CA TYR A 105 1.81 15.62 12.92
C TYR A 105 2.38 16.21 11.61
N LYS A 106 2.12 17.50 11.33
CA LYS A 106 2.63 18.17 10.12
C LYS A 106 4.16 18.30 10.08
N ASP A 107 4.83 18.27 11.24
CA ASP A 107 6.27 18.44 11.38
C ASP A 107 7.02 17.09 11.34
N ASP A 108 6.29 15.98 11.37
CA ASP A 108 6.83 14.64 11.21
C ASP A 108 7.28 14.38 9.76
N SER A 109 8.18 13.41 9.57
CA SER A 109 8.51 12.91 8.23
C SER A 109 7.27 12.36 7.52
N LYS A 110 7.25 12.38 6.19
CA LYS A 110 6.14 11.80 5.40
C LYS A 110 5.89 10.33 5.71
N GLU A 111 6.94 9.61 6.03
CA GLU A 111 6.86 8.21 6.46
C GLU A 111 6.16 8.09 7.82
N MET A 112 6.58 8.86 8.83
CA MET A 112 5.95 8.86 10.14
C MET A 112 4.49 9.31 10.06
N GLN A 113 4.20 10.37 9.30
CA GLN A 113 2.83 10.82 9.03
C GLN A 113 1.95 9.68 8.48
N ALA A 114 2.48 8.90 7.53
CA ALA A 114 1.74 7.78 6.96
C ALA A 114 1.49 6.67 8.00
N TYR A 115 2.47 6.35 8.83
CA TYR A 115 2.30 5.36 9.89
C TYR A 115 1.29 5.81 10.95
N LEU A 116 1.36 7.05 11.40
CA LEU A 116 0.41 7.60 12.37
C LEU A 116 -1.01 7.72 11.79
N SER A 117 -1.13 8.10 10.50
CA SER A 117 -2.42 8.10 9.80
C SER A 117 -3.02 6.69 9.71
N TYR A 118 -2.21 5.70 9.35
CA TYR A 118 -2.62 4.30 9.30
C TYR A 118 -3.11 3.82 10.67
N ILE A 119 -2.35 4.10 11.74
CA ILE A 119 -2.74 3.73 13.10
C ILE A 119 -4.08 4.35 13.50
N VAL A 120 -4.23 5.66 13.35
CA VAL A 120 -5.43 6.37 13.84
C VAL A 120 -6.63 6.12 12.94
N THR A 121 -6.45 6.19 11.62
CA THR A 121 -7.55 6.10 10.66
C THR A 121 -7.93 4.66 10.35
N ASP A 122 -6.94 3.83 9.97
CA ASP A 122 -7.25 2.48 9.50
C ASP A 122 -7.41 1.51 10.67
N ILE A 123 -6.45 1.44 11.60
CA ILE A 123 -6.53 0.51 12.71
C ILE A 123 -7.59 0.95 13.73
N LEU A 124 -7.40 2.12 14.37
CA LEU A 124 -8.24 2.50 15.51
C LEU A 124 -9.66 2.89 15.11
N THR A 125 -9.84 3.52 13.94
CA THR A 125 -11.16 3.99 13.51
C THR A 125 -11.87 2.97 12.62
N ASN A 126 -11.32 2.66 11.44
CA ASN A 126 -12.05 1.91 10.41
C ASN A 126 -12.14 0.42 10.71
N ASN A 127 -11.01 -0.22 11.07
CA ASN A 127 -10.94 -1.67 11.18
C ASN A 127 -11.48 -2.17 12.53
N THR A 128 -11.14 -1.48 13.62
CA THR A 128 -11.51 -1.93 14.97
C THR A 128 -12.64 -1.10 15.59
N GLY A 129 -12.75 0.18 15.24
CA GLY A 129 -13.66 1.14 15.87
C GLY A 129 -13.35 1.33 17.36
N ILE A 130 -12.08 1.10 17.79
CA ILE A 130 -11.61 1.50 19.12
C ILE A 130 -11.79 3.00 19.28
N LEU A 131 -11.39 3.78 18.27
CA LEU A 131 -11.77 5.19 18.15
C LEU A 131 -13.16 5.26 17.48
N ASN A 132 -14.19 5.53 18.26
CA ASN A 132 -15.57 5.52 17.80
C ASN A 132 -15.92 6.83 17.08
N SER A 133 -15.81 6.83 15.77
CA SER A 133 -16.08 8.01 14.92
C SER A 133 -17.52 8.54 15.02
N SER A 134 -18.48 7.74 15.49
CA SER A 134 -19.90 8.13 15.57
C SER A 134 -20.19 9.10 16.71
N VAL A 135 -19.32 9.17 17.72
CA VAL A 135 -19.47 10.06 18.89
C VAL A 135 -18.56 11.30 18.80
N ILE A 136 -17.72 11.39 17.77
CA ILE A 136 -16.80 12.52 17.58
C ILE A 136 -17.54 13.70 16.97
N ASP A 137 -17.53 14.84 17.67
CA ASP A 137 -17.92 16.11 17.04
C ASP A 137 -16.82 16.59 16.10
N LYS A 138 -17.11 16.61 14.80
CA LYS A 138 -16.17 17.08 13.77
C LYS A 138 -15.84 18.58 13.88
N ASN A 139 -16.60 19.33 14.68
CA ASN A 139 -16.33 20.74 14.97
C ASN A 139 -15.45 20.94 16.20
N ASP A 140 -15.18 19.89 16.98
CA ASP A 140 -14.27 19.94 18.11
C ASP A 140 -12.89 20.49 17.71
N GLU A 141 -12.36 21.41 18.51
CA GLU A 141 -11.12 22.11 18.21
C GLU A 141 -9.90 21.16 18.19
N THR A 142 -9.85 20.19 19.10
CA THR A 142 -8.76 19.21 19.15
C THR A 142 -8.84 18.22 18.01
N TYR A 143 -10.08 17.81 17.64
CA TYR A 143 -10.26 16.99 16.44
C TYR A 143 -9.78 17.70 15.17
N LYS A 144 -10.11 19.00 15.01
CA LYS A 144 -9.62 19.82 13.89
C LYS A 144 -8.10 19.98 13.92
N ALA A 145 -7.54 20.26 15.07
CA ALA A 145 -6.11 20.42 15.28
C ALA A 145 -5.32 19.15 14.88
N TRP A 146 -5.90 17.95 15.05
CA TRP A 146 -5.35 16.69 14.57
C TRP A 146 -5.60 16.45 13.08
N LYS A 147 -6.88 16.54 12.65
CA LYS A 147 -7.32 16.02 11.36
C LYS A 147 -7.16 17.01 10.19
N THR A 148 -7.26 18.32 10.49
CA THR A 148 -7.29 19.39 9.48
C THR A 148 -6.05 20.27 9.54
N ASP A 149 -5.73 20.76 10.75
CA ASP A 149 -4.64 21.71 10.93
C ASP A 149 -3.29 21.02 11.15
N GLU A 150 -3.34 19.76 11.56
CA GLU A 150 -2.18 18.88 11.79
C GLU A 150 -1.17 19.46 12.80
N THR A 151 -1.65 20.29 13.75
CA THR A 151 -0.84 21.12 14.67
C THR A 151 -0.56 20.47 16.00
N ILE A 152 -1.13 19.29 16.28
CA ILE A 152 -0.89 18.53 17.51
C ILE A 152 -0.27 17.18 17.20
N ASN A 153 0.36 16.57 18.19
CA ASN A 153 0.91 15.22 18.08
C ASN A 153 -0.14 14.14 18.41
N VAL A 154 0.17 12.91 18.06
CA VAL A 154 -0.71 11.74 18.26
C VAL A 154 -0.99 11.46 19.73
N TYR A 155 -0.01 11.67 20.62
CA TYR A 155 -0.18 11.52 22.07
C TYR A 155 -1.29 12.44 22.59
N THR A 156 -1.21 13.73 22.25
CA THR A 156 -2.19 14.75 22.65
C THR A 156 -3.59 14.39 22.13
N PHE A 157 -3.69 13.99 20.87
CA PHE A 157 -4.95 13.59 20.25
C PHE A 157 -5.57 12.37 20.95
N LEU A 158 -4.81 11.29 21.16
CA LEU A 158 -5.33 10.06 21.75
C LEU A 158 -5.71 10.25 23.24
N ASN A 159 -4.91 11.01 24.01
CA ASN A 159 -5.27 11.35 25.39
C ASN A 159 -6.56 12.18 25.46
N TYR A 160 -6.72 13.14 24.55
CA TYR A 160 -7.96 13.90 24.46
C TYR A 160 -9.15 13.00 24.11
N ALA A 161 -8.99 12.10 23.12
CA ALA A 161 -10.02 11.14 22.74
C ALA A 161 -10.46 10.25 23.90
N VAL A 162 -9.53 9.82 24.75
CA VAL A 162 -9.84 9.09 25.99
C VAL A 162 -10.66 9.97 26.94
N SER A 163 -10.26 11.22 27.18
CA SER A 163 -10.94 12.15 28.09
C SER A 163 -12.37 12.50 27.64
N GLN A 164 -12.62 12.49 26.33
CA GLN A 164 -13.93 12.78 25.72
C GLN A 164 -14.82 11.54 25.56
N ASN A 165 -14.38 10.37 26.04
CA ASN A 165 -15.06 9.09 25.86
C ASN A 165 -15.28 8.72 24.36
N TRP A 166 -14.33 9.10 23.49
CA TRP A 166 -14.35 8.68 22.09
C TRP A 166 -13.82 7.26 21.89
N ILE A 167 -13.26 6.66 22.94
CA ILE A 167 -12.67 5.31 22.92
C ILE A 167 -13.69 4.28 23.37
N ASP A 168 -13.93 3.27 22.56
CA ASP A 168 -14.71 2.08 22.92
C ASP A 168 -13.84 1.11 23.74
N THR A 169 -13.88 1.27 25.06
CA THR A 169 -13.07 0.46 25.99
C THR A 169 -13.44 -1.02 25.98
N SER A 170 -14.65 -1.39 25.48
CA SER A 170 -15.05 -2.79 25.38
C SER A 170 -14.15 -3.60 24.45
N LYS A 171 -13.47 -2.93 23.52
CA LYS A 171 -12.54 -3.53 22.56
C LYS A 171 -11.10 -3.67 23.10
N LEU A 172 -10.84 -3.09 24.27
CA LEU A 172 -9.52 -3.11 24.92
C LEU A 172 -9.50 -3.98 26.19
N GLN A 173 -10.50 -4.81 26.43
CA GLN A 173 -10.67 -5.58 27.67
C GLN A 173 -9.46 -6.49 27.98
N ASN A 174 -8.81 -7.04 26.95
CA ASN A 174 -7.63 -7.89 27.12
C ASN A 174 -6.36 -7.11 27.51
N TYR A 175 -6.40 -5.78 27.43
CA TYR A 175 -5.26 -4.88 27.67
C TYR A 175 -5.45 -4.04 28.94
N THR A 176 -6.54 -4.27 29.71
CA THR A 176 -6.85 -3.57 30.94
C THR A 176 -6.85 -4.54 32.13
N SER A 177 -6.45 -4.08 33.32
CA SER A 177 -6.28 -4.91 34.51
C SER A 177 -7.58 -5.59 35.00
N ASN A 178 -8.75 -4.98 34.75
CA ASN A 178 -10.06 -5.41 35.26
C ASN A 178 -11.10 -5.67 34.17
N GLY A 179 -10.68 -6.05 32.97
CA GLY A 179 -11.60 -6.25 31.84
C GLY A 179 -12.38 -4.99 31.45
N GLY A 180 -11.80 -3.81 31.66
CA GLY A 180 -12.37 -2.51 31.23
C GLY A 180 -13.46 -1.93 32.10
N LYS A 181 -13.88 -2.60 33.17
CA LYS A 181 -15.06 -2.15 33.98
C LYS A 181 -14.83 -0.89 34.80
N TYR A 182 -13.61 -0.53 35.12
CA TYR A 182 -13.26 0.63 35.97
C TYR A 182 -11.88 1.21 35.56
N SER A 183 -11.55 1.18 34.27
CA SER A 183 -10.30 1.77 33.80
C SER A 183 -10.36 3.29 33.90
N ASP A 184 -9.34 3.88 34.51
CA ASP A 184 -9.15 5.33 34.43
C ASP A 184 -8.58 5.74 33.04
N SER A 185 -8.49 7.05 32.81
CA SER A 185 -7.99 7.58 31.53
C SER A 185 -6.56 7.15 31.21
N SER A 186 -5.71 7.03 32.24
CA SER A 186 -4.32 6.58 32.09
C SER A 186 -4.25 5.11 31.69
N GLU A 187 -5.02 4.25 32.37
CA GLU A 187 -5.10 2.82 32.05
C GLU A 187 -5.66 2.59 30.65
N THR A 188 -6.72 3.34 30.26
CA THR A 188 -7.29 3.27 28.90
C THR A 188 -6.26 3.67 27.84
N PHE A 189 -5.51 4.74 28.08
CA PHE A 189 -4.46 5.17 27.16
C PHE A 189 -3.36 4.10 27.01
N GLN A 190 -2.89 3.55 28.14
CA GLN A 190 -1.88 2.47 28.11
C GLN A 190 -2.40 1.21 27.43
N ALA A 191 -3.68 0.90 27.55
CA ALA A 191 -4.32 -0.21 26.87
C ALA A 191 -4.29 -0.01 25.32
N ILE A 192 -4.52 1.21 24.84
CA ILE A 192 -4.40 1.54 23.40
C ILE A 192 -2.97 1.31 22.92
N ILE A 193 -1.97 1.81 23.66
CA ILE A 193 -0.55 1.64 23.30
C ILE A 193 -0.17 0.15 23.30
N SER A 194 -0.59 -0.61 24.27
CA SER A 194 -0.31 -2.05 24.36
C SER A 194 -0.96 -2.81 23.21
N TYR A 195 -2.22 -2.51 22.90
CA TYR A 195 -2.93 -3.04 21.76
C TYR A 195 -2.16 -2.77 20.45
N LEU A 196 -1.78 -1.52 20.19
CA LEU A 196 -1.07 -1.13 18.98
C LEU A 196 0.30 -1.83 18.86
N ASN A 197 1.07 -1.87 19.94
CA ASN A 197 2.37 -2.53 19.97
C ASN A 197 2.29 -4.05 19.67
N GLU A 198 1.17 -4.70 20.01
CA GLU A 198 0.95 -6.10 19.69
C GLU A 198 0.44 -6.26 18.25
N HIS A 199 -0.58 -5.48 17.87
CA HIS A 199 -1.25 -5.56 16.58
C HIS A 199 -0.28 -5.31 15.41
N LEU A 200 0.53 -4.25 15.47
CA LEU A 200 1.46 -3.86 14.41
C LEU A 200 2.54 -4.91 14.10
N LYS A 201 2.82 -5.83 15.05
CA LYS A 201 3.82 -6.89 14.83
C LYS A 201 3.41 -7.89 13.75
N SER A 202 2.10 -8.10 13.57
CA SER A 202 1.53 -9.11 12.66
C SER A 202 0.58 -8.54 11.62
N ASP A 203 0.53 -7.22 11.45
CA ASP A 203 -0.33 -6.54 10.48
C ASP A 203 0.34 -6.47 9.11
N ASN A 204 -0.09 -7.34 8.20
CA ASN A 204 0.43 -7.38 6.83
C ASN A 204 0.21 -6.09 6.05
N SER A 205 -0.87 -5.35 6.31
CA SER A 205 -1.12 -4.07 5.64
C SER A 205 -0.15 -2.99 6.12
N PHE A 206 0.20 -3.04 7.40
CA PHE A 206 1.27 -2.20 7.94
C PHE A 206 2.64 -2.58 7.37
N ASP A 207 2.91 -3.88 7.21
CA ASP A 207 4.13 -4.37 6.58
C ASP A 207 4.27 -3.87 5.13
N LYS A 208 3.19 -3.92 4.34
CA LYS A 208 3.16 -3.34 2.99
C LYS A 208 3.48 -1.84 3.00
N LEU A 209 3.01 -1.11 4.00
CA LEU A 209 3.31 0.32 4.15
C LEU A 209 4.79 0.55 4.48
N ILE A 210 5.41 -0.28 5.31
CA ILE A 210 6.85 -0.25 5.59
C ILE A 210 7.65 -0.54 4.30
N TYR A 211 7.32 -1.60 3.57
CA TYR A 211 7.95 -1.93 2.28
C TYR A 211 7.92 -0.75 1.31
N LYS A 212 6.78 -0.04 1.23
CA LYS A 212 6.65 1.15 0.38
C LYS A 212 7.72 2.20 0.69
N TYR A 213 7.94 2.51 1.97
CA TYR A 213 8.93 3.52 2.34
C TYR A 213 10.37 3.01 2.19
N MET A 214 10.62 1.73 2.42
CA MET A 214 11.92 1.11 2.14
C MET A 214 12.28 1.14 0.65
N ILE A 215 11.31 0.89 -0.22
CA ILE A 215 11.49 1.00 -1.68
C ILE A 215 11.77 2.45 -2.08
N LYS A 216 11.00 3.42 -1.55
CA LYS A 216 11.23 4.86 -1.79
C LYS A 216 12.59 5.33 -1.32
N ALA A 217 13.08 4.81 -0.20
CA ALA A 217 14.40 5.09 0.33
C ALA A 217 15.53 4.33 -0.41
N GLY A 218 15.21 3.38 -1.28
CA GLY A 218 16.18 2.53 -1.96
C GLY A 218 16.81 1.45 -1.06
N SER A 219 16.27 1.22 0.13
CA SER A 219 16.72 0.16 1.05
C SER A 219 16.35 -1.24 0.55
N ILE A 220 15.28 -1.33 -0.22
CA ILE A 220 14.92 -2.48 -1.04
C ILE A 220 14.94 -1.99 -2.49
N THR A 221 15.70 -2.67 -3.31
CA THR A 221 15.97 -2.25 -4.68
C THR A 221 15.00 -2.88 -5.68
N GLY A 222 14.74 -2.18 -6.77
CA GLY A 222 13.96 -2.75 -7.88
C GLY A 222 14.59 -4.02 -8.45
N ARG A 223 15.93 -4.18 -8.36
CA ARG A 223 16.63 -5.39 -8.80
C ARG A 223 16.21 -6.59 -7.97
N GLU A 224 16.22 -6.47 -6.64
CA GLU A 224 15.79 -7.55 -5.75
C GLU A 224 14.35 -7.96 -6.06
N LEU A 225 13.44 -7.00 -6.20
CA LEU A 225 12.04 -7.30 -6.52
C LEU A 225 11.88 -7.96 -7.90
N CYS A 226 12.64 -7.51 -8.91
CA CYS A 226 12.61 -8.14 -10.22
C CYS A 226 13.19 -9.58 -10.22
N MET A 227 14.19 -9.86 -9.37
CA MET A 227 14.73 -11.22 -9.19
C MET A 227 13.70 -12.12 -8.50
N ILE A 228 13.00 -11.60 -7.49
CA ILE A 228 11.94 -12.32 -6.79
C ILE A 228 10.79 -12.73 -7.72
N LEU A 229 10.48 -11.96 -8.76
CA LEU A 229 9.49 -12.36 -9.77
C LEU A 229 9.82 -13.71 -10.44
N TYR A 230 11.10 -14.01 -10.64
CA TYR A 230 11.54 -15.33 -11.10
C TYR A 230 11.58 -16.36 -9.98
N GLU A 231 12.05 -15.98 -8.81
CA GLU A 231 12.20 -16.87 -7.65
C GLU A 231 10.85 -17.42 -7.17
N GLN A 232 9.79 -16.61 -7.27
CA GLN A 232 8.40 -17.03 -6.98
C GLN A 232 7.64 -17.59 -8.20
N ASN A 233 8.31 -17.80 -9.34
CA ASN A 233 7.72 -18.29 -10.59
C ASN A 233 6.54 -17.43 -11.11
N ILE A 234 6.53 -16.14 -10.81
CA ILE A 234 5.58 -15.17 -11.37
C ILE A 234 5.90 -14.96 -12.85
N LEU A 235 7.19 -14.90 -13.17
CA LEU A 235 7.70 -14.93 -14.54
C LEU A 235 8.27 -16.30 -14.87
N ASN A 236 8.11 -16.74 -16.12
CA ASN A 236 8.79 -17.93 -16.61
C ASN A 236 10.30 -17.70 -16.54
N TYR A 237 11.05 -18.62 -15.93
CA TYR A 237 12.48 -18.46 -15.73
C TYR A 237 13.23 -18.37 -17.06
N ASP A 238 14.00 -17.30 -17.22
CA ASP A 238 14.92 -17.04 -18.32
C ASP A 238 16.31 -16.75 -17.73
N GLU A 239 17.21 -17.71 -17.88
CA GLU A 239 18.56 -17.65 -17.32
C GLU A 239 19.34 -16.43 -17.82
N SER A 240 19.18 -16.06 -19.09
CA SER A 240 19.87 -14.91 -19.69
C SER A 240 19.42 -13.59 -19.08
N GLN A 241 18.10 -13.41 -18.94
CA GLN A 241 17.53 -12.20 -18.33
C GLN A 241 17.83 -12.14 -16.84
N TYR A 242 17.74 -13.28 -16.13
CA TYR A 242 18.07 -13.35 -14.71
C TYR A 242 19.53 -12.96 -14.46
N ASN A 243 20.47 -13.53 -15.22
CA ASN A 243 21.89 -13.21 -15.10
C ASN A 243 22.21 -11.76 -15.51
N ALA A 244 21.49 -11.20 -16.49
CA ALA A 244 21.64 -9.80 -16.88
C ALA A 244 21.17 -8.85 -15.76
N LEU A 245 20.09 -9.18 -15.06
CA LEU A 245 19.65 -8.45 -13.85
C LEU A 245 20.66 -8.58 -12.72
N ALA A 246 21.08 -9.79 -12.39
CA ALA A 246 21.99 -10.07 -11.28
C ALA A 246 23.34 -9.35 -11.47
N SER A 247 23.89 -9.35 -12.69
CA SER A 247 25.14 -8.66 -13.02
C SER A 247 24.99 -7.14 -13.22
N GLY A 248 23.76 -6.62 -13.32
CA GLY A 248 23.51 -5.20 -13.63
C GLY A 248 23.69 -4.83 -15.11
N ALA A 249 23.82 -5.81 -16.01
CA ALA A 249 23.85 -5.58 -17.45
C ALA A 249 22.52 -5.05 -17.99
N THR A 250 21.41 -5.40 -17.31
CA THR A 250 20.08 -4.80 -17.52
C THR A 250 19.66 -4.09 -16.22
N THR A 251 19.15 -2.86 -16.33
CA THR A 251 18.60 -2.16 -15.17
C THR A 251 17.25 -2.74 -14.79
N ALA A 252 16.88 -2.67 -13.50
CA ALA A 252 15.54 -3.05 -13.04
C ALA A 252 14.44 -2.23 -13.73
N TYR A 253 14.74 -0.96 -14.03
CA TYR A 253 13.85 -0.07 -14.76
C TYR A 253 13.54 -0.60 -16.18
N ASP A 254 14.57 -0.89 -16.96
CA ASP A 254 14.41 -1.38 -18.33
C ASP A 254 13.76 -2.77 -18.34
N PHE A 255 14.16 -3.63 -17.41
CA PHE A 255 13.57 -4.96 -17.24
C PHE A 255 12.06 -4.85 -16.99
N MET A 256 11.64 -4.06 -16.00
CA MET A 256 10.22 -3.93 -15.65
C MET A 256 9.40 -3.34 -16.79
N ARG A 257 9.93 -2.31 -17.47
CA ARG A 257 9.29 -1.76 -18.67
C ARG A 257 9.09 -2.80 -19.77
N GLY A 258 10.11 -3.67 -19.99
CA GLY A 258 10.00 -4.78 -20.94
C GLY A 258 8.89 -5.75 -20.55
N LYS A 259 8.77 -6.11 -19.26
CA LYS A 259 7.73 -7.03 -18.76
C LYS A 259 6.31 -6.45 -18.85
N ILE A 260 6.16 -5.14 -18.65
CA ILE A 260 4.88 -4.45 -18.88
C ILE A 260 4.56 -4.39 -20.37
N GLN A 261 5.55 -4.11 -21.22
CA GLN A 261 5.36 -4.03 -22.67
C GLN A 261 4.92 -5.37 -23.28
N THR A 262 5.44 -6.48 -22.76
CA THR A 262 5.10 -7.84 -23.22
C THR A 262 3.88 -8.42 -22.50
N LEU A 263 3.28 -7.65 -21.58
CA LEU A 263 2.15 -8.07 -20.74
C LEU A 263 2.45 -9.30 -19.85
N GLU A 264 3.71 -9.59 -19.58
CA GLU A 264 4.10 -10.57 -18.55
C GLU A 264 3.80 -10.05 -17.14
N ILE A 265 3.82 -8.72 -16.97
CA ILE A 265 3.25 -7.98 -15.84
C ILE A 265 2.21 -7.02 -16.42
N THR A 266 0.97 -7.18 -16.03
CA THR A 266 -0.16 -6.46 -16.63
C THR A 266 -0.51 -5.19 -15.88
N PRO A 267 -1.13 -4.18 -16.53
CA PRO A 267 -1.66 -3.00 -15.87
C PRO A 267 -2.65 -3.33 -14.73
N GLY A 268 -3.46 -4.39 -14.91
CA GLY A 268 -4.41 -4.85 -13.89
C GLY A 268 -3.72 -5.35 -12.62
N GLN A 269 -2.61 -6.09 -12.76
CA GLN A 269 -1.81 -6.54 -11.61
C GLN A 269 -1.17 -5.38 -10.87
N LEU A 270 -0.72 -4.35 -11.59
CA LEU A 270 -0.08 -3.19 -10.97
C LEU A 270 -1.07 -2.23 -10.32
N GLY A 271 -2.33 -2.17 -10.80
CA GLY A 271 -3.34 -1.28 -10.24
C GLY A 271 -2.98 0.22 -10.27
N LEU A 272 -2.02 0.62 -11.12
CA LEU A 272 -1.59 2.00 -11.28
C LEU A 272 -2.39 2.69 -12.38
N GLU A 273 -2.85 3.92 -12.14
CA GLU A 273 -3.70 4.61 -13.10
C GLU A 273 -2.93 5.11 -14.33
N PRO A 274 -3.52 4.88 -15.54
CA PRO A 274 -4.78 4.17 -15.80
C PRO A 274 -4.61 2.64 -15.81
N CYS A 275 -5.39 1.95 -14.99
CA CYS A 275 -5.40 0.47 -14.94
C CYS A 275 -6.74 -0.13 -15.37
N THR A 276 -7.72 0.70 -15.70
CA THR A 276 -9.07 0.26 -16.07
C THR A 276 -9.49 0.85 -17.43
N GLY A 277 -10.30 0.10 -18.15
CA GLY A 277 -10.88 0.53 -19.42
C GLY A 277 -12.17 -0.19 -19.75
N SER A 278 -12.97 0.37 -20.64
CA SER A 278 -14.17 -0.29 -21.14
C SER A 278 -14.28 -0.08 -22.65
N PHE A 279 -14.90 -1.05 -23.31
CA PHE A 279 -15.14 -1.04 -24.75
C PHE A 279 -16.53 -1.60 -25.06
N VAL A 280 -17.29 -0.90 -25.88
CA VAL A 280 -18.59 -1.35 -26.36
C VAL A 280 -18.64 -1.22 -27.89
N MET A 281 -19.02 -2.30 -28.56
CA MET A 281 -19.21 -2.34 -30.01
C MET A 281 -20.67 -2.72 -30.34
N THR A 282 -21.29 -1.95 -31.19
CA THR A 282 -22.66 -2.17 -31.69
C THR A 282 -22.71 -2.27 -33.21
N ASP A 283 -23.58 -3.13 -33.73
CA ASP A 283 -23.92 -3.15 -35.14
C ASP A 283 -24.84 -1.96 -35.43
N THR A 284 -24.42 -1.08 -36.31
CA THR A 284 -25.16 0.15 -36.65
C THR A 284 -26.45 -0.10 -37.47
N SER A 285 -26.55 -1.28 -38.08
CA SER A 285 -27.75 -1.66 -38.90
C SER A 285 -28.85 -2.29 -38.07
N THR A 286 -28.46 -3.03 -37.00
CA THR A 286 -29.41 -3.79 -36.16
C THR A 286 -29.54 -3.26 -34.74
N GLY A 287 -28.61 -2.43 -34.30
CA GLY A 287 -28.53 -1.97 -32.90
C GLY A 287 -28.06 -3.04 -31.92
N GLN A 288 -27.67 -4.20 -32.41
CA GLN A 288 -27.21 -5.31 -31.54
C GLN A 288 -25.80 -5.00 -30.95
N VAL A 289 -25.61 -5.33 -29.65
CA VAL A 289 -24.30 -5.25 -29.01
C VAL A 289 -23.47 -6.47 -29.39
N LEU A 290 -22.35 -6.25 -30.07
CA LEU A 290 -21.44 -7.29 -30.55
C LEU A 290 -20.32 -7.58 -29.55
N ALA A 291 -19.84 -6.56 -28.84
CA ALA A 291 -18.87 -6.68 -27.77
C ALA A 291 -19.15 -5.65 -26.65
N CYS A 292 -18.95 -6.08 -25.40
CA CYS A 292 -19.01 -5.23 -24.22
C CYS A 292 -17.98 -5.74 -23.22
N VAL A 293 -16.89 -5.02 -23.07
CA VAL A 293 -15.70 -5.46 -22.32
C VAL A 293 -15.31 -4.43 -21.28
N SER A 294 -14.95 -4.91 -20.10
CA SER A 294 -14.27 -4.15 -19.06
C SER A 294 -12.88 -4.75 -18.80
N TYR A 295 -11.89 -3.92 -18.58
CA TYR A 295 -10.56 -4.32 -18.15
C TYR A 295 -10.25 -3.68 -16.79
N PRO A 296 -9.64 -4.38 -15.82
CA PRO A 296 -9.48 -5.83 -15.80
C PRO A 296 -10.84 -6.55 -15.79
N GLY A 297 -10.86 -7.77 -16.31
CA GLY A 297 -12.06 -8.62 -16.28
C GLY A 297 -12.39 -9.05 -14.84
N TYR A 298 -13.64 -9.36 -14.59
CA TYR A 298 -14.01 -10.07 -13.36
C TYR A 298 -13.49 -11.50 -13.45
N ASP A 299 -12.65 -11.89 -12.50
CA ASP A 299 -12.36 -13.31 -12.26
C ASP A 299 -13.51 -13.89 -11.42
N ASN A 300 -14.25 -14.79 -12.02
CA ASN A 300 -15.37 -15.50 -11.36
C ASN A 300 -14.93 -16.84 -10.76
N ASN A 301 -13.62 -17.11 -10.62
CA ASN A 301 -13.09 -18.34 -10.02
C ASN A 301 -12.83 -18.20 -8.54
#